data_c875234e6803487cfeba84111d529817
#
_entry.id   c875234e6803487cfeba84111d529817
#
_cell.length_a   1.000
_cell.length_b   1.000
_cell.length_c   1.000
_cell.angle_alpha   90.00
_cell.angle_beta   90.00
_cell.angle_gamma   90.00
#
_symmetry.space_group_name_H-M   'P 1'
#
loop_
_entity.id
_entity.type
_entity.pdbx_description
1 polymer ?
#
loop_
_entity_poly.entity_id
_entity_poly.type
_entity_poly.pdbx_seq_one_letter_code
_entity_poly.pdbx_strand_id
1 'polypeptide(L)'
;MLQEHSPRTWIRHLFTSLLLLQNCAAGASNDEFRATCIKLGEAALVTVAFMDTATSENSSHTVKSLKSLSGKTGDPHHNVYGLTQAEPTFSYEIKPRWRISATGQTCMVPDVSVKMGFSAMRIYLARELQDSCRKNIVRDHELEHASAWKSHFRIGAKLLEDPLRLAFSKPRYYASRTEAQADLRPWAEGVLKPFQQRLMEGVASAQRAIDSPLSYNHVKKRLRACPPSVNGVL
;
A
#
# COMPACT_ATOMS: atom_id res chain seq x y z
N MET A 1 16.63 52.77 75.19
CA MET A 1 17.10 52.32 73.85
C MET A 1 16.46 51.03 73.64
N LEU A 2 15.38 51.04 72.87
CA LEU A 2 14.63 49.82 72.46
C LEU A 2 14.92 49.62 70.99
N GLN A 3 15.42 48.44 70.62
CA GLN A 3 15.81 48.06 69.23
C GLN A 3 14.65 47.31 68.62
N GLU A 4 14.02 47.94 67.62
CA GLU A 4 12.94 47.33 66.83
C GLU A 4 13.50 46.21 65.92
N HIS A 5 13.01 44.96 66.06
CA HIS A 5 13.26 43.90 65.16
C HIS A 5 12.15 43.88 64.05
N SER A 6 12.55 44.18 62.82
CA SER A 6 11.68 44.17 61.63
C SER A 6 11.28 42.75 61.19
N PRO A 7 9.97 42.47 60.95
CA PRO A 7 9.47 41.13 60.57
C PRO A 7 9.49 40.84 59.05
N ARG A 8 10.39 41.43 58.26
CA ARG A 8 10.31 41.39 56.79
C ARG A 8 11.04 40.23 56.09
N THR A 9 11.75 39.37 56.77
CA THR A 9 12.61 38.34 56.14
C THR A 9 11.97 36.95 56.02
N TRP A 10 10.87 36.63 56.67
CA TRP A 10 10.29 35.27 56.68
C TRP A 10 9.32 34.98 55.53
N ILE A 11 8.75 35.98 54.85
CA ILE A 11 7.74 35.79 53.80
C ILE A 11 8.38 35.40 52.45
N ARG A 12 9.64 35.77 52.19
CA ARG A 12 10.30 35.48 50.90
C ARG A 12 10.68 33.99 50.69
N HIS A 13 10.95 33.24 51.72
CA HIS A 13 11.35 31.85 51.60
C HIS A 13 10.18 30.86 51.40
N LEU A 14 8.98 31.21 51.86
CA LEU A 14 7.78 30.38 51.68
C LEU A 14 7.24 30.41 50.24
N PHE A 15 7.38 31.54 49.52
CA PHE A 15 6.92 31.63 48.13
C PHE A 15 7.82 30.91 47.13
N THR A 16 9.12 30.82 47.36
CA THR A 16 10.06 30.13 46.48
C THR A 16 9.91 28.60 46.56
N SER A 17 9.61 28.06 47.72
CA SER A 17 9.39 26.60 47.88
C SER A 17 8.10 26.11 47.24
N LEU A 18 7.03 26.93 47.19
CA LEU A 18 5.76 26.58 46.58
C LEU A 18 5.83 26.54 45.06
N LEU A 19 6.62 27.41 44.42
CA LEU A 19 6.84 27.43 42.98
C LEU A 19 7.67 26.24 42.48
N LEU A 20 8.62 25.74 43.27
CA LEU A 20 9.41 24.55 42.91
C LEU A 20 8.60 23.25 42.96
N LEU A 21 7.66 23.12 43.91
CA LEU A 21 6.76 21.97 43.99
C LEU A 21 5.75 21.90 42.83
N GLN A 22 5.28 23.05 42.35
CA GLN A 22 4.37 23.08 41.18
C GLN A 22 5.05 22.65 39.87
N ASN A 23 6.33 22.99 39.69
CA ASN A 23 7.08 22.57 38.50
C ASN A 23 7.41 21.06 38.50
N CYS A 24 7.62 20.43 39.64
CA CYS A 24 7.84 18.99 39.76
C CYS A 24 6.57 18.18 39.44
N ALA A 25 5.40 18.65 39.87
CA ALA A 25 4.13 17.99 39.59
C ALA A 25 3.75 18.06 38.10
N ALA A 26 4.03 19.17 37.42
CA ALA A 26 3.79 19.31 35.97
C ALA A 26 4.72 18.41 35.13
N GLY A 27 5.97 18.23 35.55
CA GLY A 27 6.94 17.35 34.92
C GLY A 27 6.51 15.87 35.00
N ALA A 28 6.12 15.39 36.19
CA ALA A 28 5.68 14.03 36.41
C ALA A 28 4.43 13.67 35.56
N SER A 29 3.46 14.58 35.45
CA SER A 29 2.26 14.36 34.63
C SER A 29 2.54 14.30 33.12
N ASN A 30 3.55 15.02 32.65
CA ASN A 30 3.95 14.97 31.24
C ASN A 30 4.69 13.68 30.88
N ASP A 31 5.54 13.18 31.76
CA ASP A 31 6.26 11.92 31.58
C ASP A 31 5.31 10.72 31.61
N GLU A 32 4.31 10.72 32.47
CA GLU A 32 3.26 9.71 32.53
C GLU A 32 2.42 9.71 31.24
N PHE A 33 2.04 10.90 30.76
CA PHE A 33 1.34 11.03 29.48
C PHE A 33 2.16 10.45 28.32
N ARG A 34 3.46 10.80 28.23
CA ARG A 34 4.37 10.27 27.20
C ARG A 34 4.52 8.76 27.28
N ALA A 35 4.70 8.21 28.47
CA ALA A 35 4.78 6.75 28.68
C ALA A 35 3.49 6.04 28.23
N THR A 36 2.33 6.63 28.51
CA THR A 36 1.04 6.10 28.04
C THR A 36 0.90 6.15 26.53
N CYS A 37 1.40 7.21 25.88
CA CYS A 37 1.42 7.35 24.43
C CYS A 37 2.33 6.30 23.76
N ILE A 38 3.51 6.04 24.34
CA ILE A 38 4.42 4.99 23.85
C ILE A 38 3.74 3.62 23.91
N LYS A 39 3.13 3.26 25.05
CA LYS A 39 2.35 2.01 25.17
C LYS A 39 1.21 1.92 24.16
N LEU A 40 0.55 3.05 23.85
CA LEU A 40 -0.46 3.11 22.80
C LEU A 40 0.12 2.75 21.44
N GLY A 41 1.34 3.20 21.14
CA GLY A 41 2.07 2.89 19.90
C GLY A 41 2.47 1.41 19.82
N GLU A 42 2.99 0.85 20.90
CA GLU A 42 3.37 -0.57 20.97
C GLU A 42 2.17 -1.50 20.74
N ALA A 43 0.97 -1.07 21.09
CA ALA A 43 -0.28 -1.79 20.89
C ALA A 43 -0.98 -1.46 19.56
N ALA A 44 -0.31 -0.75 18.61
CA ALA A 44 -0.89 -0.44 17.30
C ALA A 44 -1.13 -1.72 16.48
N LEU A 45 -2.32 -1.83 15.92
CA LEU A 45 -2.70 -2.95 15.07
C LEU A 45 -2.48 -2.58 13.61
N VAL A 46 -1.63 -3.33 12.93
CA VAL A 46 -1.41 -3.21 11.49
C VAL A 46 -1.68 -4.56 10.87
N THR A 47 -2.55 -4.59 9.87
CA THR A 47 -2.85 -5.78 9.09
C THR A 47 -2.77 -5.48 7.60
N VAL A 48 -2.19 -6.40 6.83
CA VAL A 48 -2.13 -6.31 5.38
C VAL A 48 -2.64 -7.63 4.79
N ALA A 49 -3.69 -7.56 3.99
CA ALA A 49 -4.29 -8.72 3.35
C ALA A 49 -4.13 -8.64 1.84
N PHE A 50 -3.63 -9.73 1.24
CA PHE A 50 -3.72 -9.95 -0.20
C PHE A 50 -5.03 -10.66 -0.52
N MET A 51 -5.82 -10.06 -1.42
CA MET A 51 -7.06 -10.65 -1.93
C MET A 51 -6.80 -11.25 -3.31
N ASP A 52 -6.71 -12.57 -3.38
CA ASP A 52 -6.61 -13.27 -4.65
C ASP A 52 -7.98 -13.31 -5.34
N THR A 53 -7.96 -13.29 -6.67
CA THR A 53 -9.16 -13.49 -7.49
C THR A 53 -8.90 -14.55 -8.54
N ALA A 54 -9.92 -15.32 -8.90
CA ALA A 54 -9.81 -16.31 -9.96
C ALA A 54 -9.50 -15.61 -11.29
N THR A 55 -8.61 -16.21 -12.08
CA THR A 55 -8.34 -15.77 -13.44
C THR A 55 -9.42 -16.38 -14.36
N SER A 56 -10.16 -15.53 -15.07
CA SER A 56 -11.15 -15.95 -16.06
C SER A 56 -10.56 -15.89 -17.48
N GLU A 57 -11.06 -16.74 -18.36
CA GLU A 57 -10.67 -16.76 -19.77
C GLU A 57 -11.86 -16.39 -20.67
N ASN A 58 -11.59 -15.61 -21.72
CA ASN A 58 -12.58 -15.22 -22.72
C ASN A 58 -11.96 -15.33 -24.13
N SER A 59 -12.59 -16.09 -25.01
CA SER A 59 -12.16 -16.32 -26.40
C SER A 59 -13.15 -15.76 -27.44
N SER A 60 -13.98 -14.79 -27.07
CA SER A 60 -14.97 -14.20 -27.98
C SER A 60 -14.44 -13.05 -28.84
N HIS A 61 -13.31 -12.46 -28.46
CA HIS A 61 -12.72 -11.29 -29.13
C HIS A 61 -11.92 -11.68 -30.38
N THR A 62 -12.00 -10.85 -31.42
CA THR A 62 -11.12 -10.97 -32.61
C THR A 62 -9.74 -10.39 -32.33
N VAL A 63 -8.72 -10.77 -33.12
CA VAL A 63 -7.39 -10.12 -33.12
C VAL A 63 -7.51 -8.61 -33.23
N LYS A 64 -8.37 -8.10 -34.12
CA LYS A 64 -8.64 -6.65 -34.28
C LYS A 64 -9.19 -6.03 -32.99
N SER A 65 -10.15 -6.69 -32.34
CA SER A 65 -10.72 -6.21 -31.08
C SER A 65 -9.70 -6.22 -29.95
N LEU A 66 -8.89 -7.28 -29.81
CA LEU A 66 -7.83 -7.36 -28.80
C LEU A 66 -6.76 -6.28 -29.01
N LYS A 67 -6.39 -6.03 -30.28
CA LYS A 67 -5.47 -4.94 -30.62
C LYS A 67 -6.01 -3.58 -30.15
N SER A 68 -7.30 -3.32 -30.37
CA SER A 68 -7.95 -2.10 -29.86
C SER A 68 -7.93 -2.02 -28.34
N LEU A 69 -8.27 -3.11 -27.64
CA LEU A 69 -8.27 -3.19 -26.17
C LEU A 69 -6.86 -3.00 -25.58
N SER A 70 -5.81 -3.46 -26.26
CA SER A 70 -4.43 -3.31 -25.80
C SER A 70 -3.87 -1.90 -25.95
N GLY A 71 -4.59 -0.99 -26.62
CA GLY A 71 -4.10 0.36 -26.95
C GLY A 71 -3.01 0.40 -28.04
N LYS A 72 -2.63 -0.75 -28.63
CA LYS A 72 -1.57 -0.87 -29.66
C LYS A 72 -2.09 -0.63 -31.10
N THR A 73 -3.07 0.23 -31.27
CA THR A 73 -3.75 0.46 -32.56
C THR A 73 -2.84 1.09 -33.63
N GLY A 74 -1.78 1.80 -33.24
CA GLY A 74 -0.90 2.54 -34.15
C GLY A 74 0.11 1.70 -34.95
N ASP A 75 0.32 0.42 -34.60
CA ASP A 75 1.25 -0.47 -35.32
C ASP A 75 0.48 -1.46 -36.20
N PRO A 76 0.48 -1.28 -37.54
CA PRO A 76 -0.27 -2.17 -38.45
C PRO A 76 0.26 -3.61 -38.46
N HIS A 77 1.53 -3.81 -38.13
CA HIS A 77 2.17 -5.12 -38.17
C HIS A 77 2.10 -5.89 -36.85
N HIS A 78 1.57 -5.29 -35.79
CA HIS A 78 1.43 -5.92 -34.49
C HIS A 78 0.04 -6.56 -34.32
N ASN A 79 -0.02 -7.88 -34.39
CA ASN A 79 -1.22 -8.65 -34.09
C ASN A 79 -1.24 -9.03 -32.60
N VAL A 80 -2.38 -8.85 -31.94
CA VAL A 80 -2.60 -9.22 -30.54
C VAL A 80 -3.48 -10.44 -30.49
N TYR A 81 -2.88 -11.59 -30.21
CA TYR A 81 -3.57 -12.87 -30.11
C TYR A 81 -4.02 -13.23 -28.71
N GLY A 82 -3.36 -12.64 -27.71
CA GLY A 82 -3.70 -12.74 -26.30
C GLY A 82 -3.61 -11.39 -25.61
N LEU A 83 -4.32 -11.22 -24.53
CA LEU A 83 -4.26 -10.01 -23.69
C LEU A 83 -4.65 -10.36 -22.26
N THR A 84 -3.78 -10.08 -21.31
CA THR A 84 -4.10 -10.15 -19.89
C THR A 84 -4.51 -8.78 -19.38
N GLN A 85 -5.69 -8.70 -18.79
CA GLN A 85 -6.20 -7.50 -18.11
C GLN A 85 -6.36 -7.77 -16.62
N ALA A 86 -5.67 -6.98 -15.81
CA ALA A 86 -5.80 -6.96 -14.37
C ALA A 86 -6.50 -5.66 -13.93
N GLU A 87 -7.41 -5.77 -12.98
CA GLU A 87 -8.04 -4.63 -12.31
C GLU A 87 -7.54 -4.58 -10.86
N PRO A 88 -6.38 -3.92 -10.60
CA PRO A 88 -5.81 -3.87 -9.27
C PRO A 88 -6.65 -3.04 -8.33
N THR A 89 -6.77 -3.49 -7.09
CA THR A 89 -7.42 -2.77 -6.00
C THR A 89 -6.45 -2.55 -4.86
N PHE A 90 -6.54 -1.37 -4.26
CA PHE A 90 -5.79 -1.01 -3.06
C PHE A 90 -6.72 -0.16 -2.18
N SER A 91 -7.10 -0.69 -1.03
CA SER A 91 -7.96 -0.01 -0.07
C SER A 91 -7.38 -0.09 1.33
N TYR A 92 -7.70 0.88 2.17
CA TYR A 92 -7.28 0.89 3.55
C TYR A 92 -8.36 1.48 4.46
N GLU A 93 -8.41 0.97 5.68
CA GLU A 93 -9.20 1.51 6.78
C GLU A 93 -8.25 1.99 7.87
N ILE A 94 -8.55 3.15 8.47
CA ILE A 94 -7.75 3.76 9.51
C ILE A 94 -8.67 4.08 10.68
N LYS A 95 -8.33 3.55 11.86
CA LYS A 95 -9.03 3.82 13.11
C LYS A 95 -8.10 4.53 14.08
N PRO A 96 -8.33 5.81 14.40
CA PRO A 96 -7.47 6.54 15.31
C PRO A 96 -7.66 6.05 16.75
N ARG A 97 -6.55 5.88 17.44
CA ARG A 97 -6.47 5.69 18.89
C ARG A 97 -5.71 6.85 19.47
N TRP A 98 -6.19 7.45 20.53
CA TRP A 98 -5.59 8.62 21.16
C TRP A 98 -5.62 8.58 22.69
N ARG A 99 -4.77 9.42 23.26
CA ARG A 99 -4.79 9.85 24.67
C ARG A 99 -4.75 11.36 24.71
N ILE A 100 -5.41 11.94 25.70
CA ILE A 100 -5.49 13.37 25.91
C ILE A 100 -4.94 13.63 27.31
N SER A 101 -3.99 14.57 27.43
CA SER A 101 -3.45 15.04 28.71
C SER A 101 -4.44 15.97 29.41
N ALA A 102 -4.21 16.25 30.69
CA ALA A 102 -4.98 17.22 31.46
C ALA A 102 -4.93 18.64 30.86
N THR A 103 -3.90 18.96 30.08
CA THR A 103 -3.74 20.26 29.40
C THR A 103 -4.35 20.29 27.98
N GLY A 104 -5.00 19.19 27.54
CA GLY A 104 -5.60 19.09 26.21
C GLY A 104 -4.65 18.60 25.11
N GLN A 105 -3.35 18.43 25.39
CA GLN A 105 -2.40 17.86 24.45
C GLN A 105 -2.84 16.42 24.09
N THR A 106 -2.78 16.08 22.82
CA THR A 106 -3.25 14.79 22.31
C THR A 106 -2.09 14.03 21.68
N CYS A 107 -1.95 12.74 21.99
CA CYS A 107 -1.18 11.85 21.15
C CYS A 107 -2.10 10.89 20.40
N MET A 108 -1.71 10.53 19.18
CA MET A 108 -2.48 9.65 18.31
C MET A 108 -1.60 8.56 17.69
N VAL A 109 -2.17 7.37 17.60
CA VAL A 109 -1.65 6.21 16.89
C VAL A 109 -2.82 5.58 16.12
N PRO A 110 -2.71 5.32 14.82
CA PRO A 110 -3.76 4.63 14.07
C PRO A 110 -3.63 3.11 14.15
N ASP A 111 -4.75 2.40 14.24
CA ASP A 111 -4.85 1.04 13.75
C ASP A 111 -5.11 1.09 12.24
N VAL A 112 -4.36 0.32 11.46
CA VAL A 112 -4.40 0.36 10.00
C VAL A 112 -4.65 -1.04 9.43
N SER A 113 -5.68 -1.15 8.58
CA SER A 113 -5.95 -2.36 7.82
C SER A 113 -5.86 -2.06 6.33
N VAL A 114 -4.96 -2.73 5.62
CA VAL A 114 -4.77 -2.59 4.18
C VAL A 114 -5.26 -3.85 3.49
N LYS A 115 -6.03 -3.68 2.42
CA LYS A 115 -6.43 -4.76 1.51
C LYS A 115 -5.93 -4.41 0.12
N MET A 116 -5.22 -5.34 -0.51
CA MET A 116 -4.68 -5.18 -1.84
C MET A 116 -4.85 -6.45 -2.65
N GLY A 117 -5.13 -6.33 -3.94
CA GLY A 117 -5.41 -7.49 -4.80
C GLY A 117 -6.06 -7.07 -6.10
N PHE A 118 -7.07 -7.82 -6.54
CA PHE A 118 -7.72 -7.59 -7.82
C PHE A 118 -9.24 -7.73 -7.69
N SER A 119 -9.98 -6.82 -8.31
CA SER A 119 -11.43 -6.99 -8.51
C SER A 119 -11.70 -7.96 -9.67
N ALA A 120 -10.82 -7.98 -10.68
CA ALA A 120 -10.88 -8.91 -11.78
C ALA A 120 -9.49 -9.22 -12.34
N MET A 121 -9.33 -10.45 -12.85
CA MET A 121 -8.18 -10.92 -13.62
C MET A 121 -8.72 -11.69 -14.83
N ARG A 122 -8.49 -11.17 -16.03
CA ARG A 122 -9.03 -11.76 -17.27
C ARG A 122 -7.93 -12.02 -18.28
N ILE A 123 -7.99 -13.19 -18.90
CA ILE A 123 -7.19 -13.55 -20.07
C ILE A 123 -8.13 -13.57 -21.27
N TYR A 124 -7.80 -12.80 -22.27
CA TYR A 124 -8.47 -12.82 -23.56
C TYR A 124 -7.60 -13.56 -24.56
N LEU A 125 -8.20 -14.52 -25.29
CA LEU A 125 -7.55 -15.21 -26.39
C LEU A 125 -8.33 -14.90 -27.66
N ALA A 126 -7.61 -14.63 -28.75
CA ALA A 126 -8.27 -14.35 -30.03
C ALA A 126 -9.10 -15.54 -30.50
N ARG A 127 -10.34 -15.28 -30.94
CA ARG A 127 -11.22 -16.33 -31.46
C ARG A 127 -10.68 -17.02 -32.72
N GLU A 128 -9.75 -16.37 -33.42
CA GLU A 128 -9.04 -16.90 -34.59
C GLU A 128 -8.06 -18.02 -34.21
N LEU A 129 -7.70 -18.18 -32.95
CA LEU A 129 -6.89 -19.30 -32.44
C LEU A 129 -7.72 -20.55 -32.31
N GLN A 130 -7.99 -21.21 -33.44
CA GLN A 130 -8.83 -22.43 -33.50
C GLN A 130 -8.02 -23.69 -33.16
N ASP A 131 -6.72 -23.73 -33.47
CA ASP A 131 -5.90 -24.88 -33.13
C ASP A 131 -5.41 -24.83 -31.67
N SER A 132 -5.43 -25.98 -31.00
CA SER A 132 -5.07 -26.10 -29.59
C SER A 132 -3.58 -25.80 -29.33
N CYS A 133 -2.68 -26.12 -30.28
CA CYS A 133 -1.25 -25.89 -30.12
C CYS A 133 -0.96 -24.40 -29.97
N ARG A 134 -1.40 -23.58 -30.91
CA ARG A 134 -1.17 -22.10 -30.88
C ARG A 134 -1.95 -21.47 -29.75
N LYS A 135 -3.20 -21.88 -29.51
CA LYS A 135 -4.03 -21.38 -28.43
C LYS A 135 -3.37 -21.59 -27.07
N ASN A 136 -2.80 -22.79 -26.82
CA ASN A 136 -2.13 -23.07 -25.57
C ASN A 136 -0.84 -22.24 -25.38
N ILE A 137 -0.06 -22.06 -26.46
CA ILE A 137 1.17 -21.24 -26.38
C ILE A 137 0.84 -19.79 -26.02
N VAL A 138 -0.20 -19.21 -26.64
CA VAL A 138 -0.64 -17.85 -26.31
C VAL A 138 -1.21 -17.80 -24.89
N ARG A 139 -2.02 -18.78 -24.49
CA ARG A 139 -2.54 -18.89 -23.12
C ARG A 139 -1.43 -18.93 -22.09
N ASP A 140 -0.39 -19.74 -22.30
CA ASP A 140 0.76 -19.85 -21.39
C ASP A 140 1.42 -18.49 -21.18
N HIS A 141 1.64 -17.74 -22.28
CA HIS A 141 2.21 -16.40 -22.22
C HIS A 141 1.33 -15.42 -21.42
N GLU A 142 0.01 -15.45 -21.62
CA GLU A 142 -0.92 -14.60 -20.86
C GLU A 142 -1.01 -15.02 -19.38
N LEU A 143 -0.85 -16.31 -19.09
CA LEU A 143 -0.75 -16.80 -17.70
C LEU A 143 0.53 -16.31 -17.00
N GLU A 144 1.64 -16.14 -17.72
CA GLU A 144 2.86 -15.52 -17.17
C GLU A 144 2.58 -14.08 -16.71
N HIS A 145 1.86 -13.28 -17.51
CA HIS A 145 1.40 -11.95 -17.15
C HIS A 145 0.53 -11.96 -15.89
N ALA A 146 -0.49 -12.80 -15.85
CA ALA A 146 -1.38 -12.94 -14.69
C ALA A 146 -0.63 -13.38 -13.42
N SER A 147 0.30 -14.33 -13.57
CA SER A 147 1.15 -14.81 -12.47
C SER A 147 2.07 -13.73 -11.93
N ALA A 148 2.69 -12.93 -12.80
CA ALA A 148 3.53 -11.81 -12.41
C ALA A 148 2.75 -10.76 -11.61
N TRP A 149 1.54 -10.39 -12.05
CA TRP A 149 0.64 -9.51 -11.30
C TRP A 149 0.37 -10.05 -9.89
N LYS A 150 -0.11 -11.28 -9.78
CA LYS A 150 -0.46 -11.91 -8.49
C LYS A 150 0.73 -12.06 -7.57
N SER A 151 1.89 -12.45 -8.11
CA SER A 151 3.12 -12.62 -7.34
C SER A 151 3.59 -11.30 -6.73
N HIS A 152 3.63 -10.21 -7.52
CA HIS A 152 4.04 -8.91 -7.02
C HIS A 152 3.12 -8.39 -5.91
N PHE A 153 1.80 -8.53 -6.06
CA PHE A 153 0.85 -8.10 -5.04
C PHE A 153 0.94 -8.95 -3.76
N ARG A 154 1.10 -10.28 -3.89
CA ARG A 154 1.24 -11.18 -2.75
C ARG A 154 2.53 -10.91 -1.97
N ILE A 155 3.65 -10.73 -2.68
CA ILE A 155 4.94 -10.40 -2.06
C ILE A 155 4.86 -8.99 -1.46
N GLY A 156 4.30 -8.02 -2.18
CA GLY A 156 4.10 -6.66 -1.72
C GLY A 156 3.29 -6.59 -0.42
N ALA A 157 2.22 -7.39 -0.30
CA ALA A 157 1.43 -7.44 0.93
C ALA A 157 2.28 -7.88 2.14
N LYS A 158 3.11 -8.92 1.97
CA LYS A 158 4.02 -9.39 3.02
C LYS A 158 5.08 -8.35 3.38
N LEU A 159 5.66 -7.68 2.38
CA LEU A 159 6.72 -6.69 2.59
C LEU A 159 6.21 -5.36 3.15
N LEU A 160 4.92 -5.08 3.05
CA LEU A 160 4.33 -3.83 3.52
C LEU A 160 4.08 -3.83 5.04
N GLU A 161 3.81 -4.97 5.65
CA GLU A 161 3.33 -5.05 7.04
C GLU A 161 4.33 -4.45 8.04
N ASP A 162 5.61 -4.85 7.99
CA ASP A 162 6.62 -4.37 8.93
C ASP A 162 6.93 -2.85 8.78
N PRO A 163 7.11 -2.30 7.57
CA PRO A 163 7.24 -0.85 7.39
C PRO A 163 6.03 -0.06 7.90
N LEU A 164 4.81 -0.56 7.71
CA LEU A 164 3.61 0.08 8.26
C LEU A 164 3.59 0.03 9.78
N ARG A 165 3.91 -1.14 10.37
CA ARG A 165 3.99 -1.28 11.82
C ARG A 165 5.02 -0.31 12.40
N LEU A 166 6.20 -0.20 11.80
CA LEU A 166 7.23 0.75 12.21
C LEU A 166 6.77 2.21 12.10
N ALA A 167 6.07 2.56 11.03
CA ALA A 167 5.59 3.93 10.78
C ALA A 167 4.47 4.33 11.76
N PHE A 168 3.58 3.40 12.10
CA PHE A 168 2.40 3.69 12.91
C PHE A 168 2.55 3.34 14.39
N SER A 169 3.59 2.62 14.81
CA SER A 169 3.88 2.39 16.23
C SER A 169 4.41 3.62 16.96
N LYS A 170 4.90 4.62 16.24
CA LYS A 170 5.41 5.87 16.83
C LYS A 170 4.27 6.87 17.00
N PRO A 171 3.89 7.23 18.25
CA PRO A 171 2.82 8.21 18.46
C PRO A 171 3.21 9.58 17.93
N ARG A 172 2.25 10.26 17.29
CA ARG A 172 2.36 11.69 16.98
C ARG A 172 1.66 12.51 18.05
N TYR A 173 2.20 13.70 18.32
CA TYR A 173 1.71 14.61 19.34
C TYR A 173 1.16 15.88 18.70
N TYR A 174 0.03 16.35 19.23
CA TYR A 174 -0.74 17.48 18.70
C TYR A 174 -1.20 18.37 19.86
N ALA A 175 -1.42 19.66 19.57
CA ALA A 175 -1.97 20.59 20.54
C ALA A 175 -3.42 20.25 20.91
N SER A 176 -4.17 19.57 20.02
CA SER A 176 -5.58 19.21 20.24
C SER A 176 -5.96 17.94 19.51
N ARG A 177 -7.09 17.34 19.93
CA ARG A 177 -7.73 16.21 19.23
C ARG A 177 -8.18 16.58 17.81
N THR A 178 -8.64 17.80 17.60
CA THR A 178 -9.08 18.28 16.28
C THR A 178 -7.91 18.28 15.28
N GLU A 179 -6.75 18.77 15.71
CA GLU A 179 -5.52 18.74 14.90
C GLU A 179 -5.07 17.31 14.59
N ALA A 180 -5.07 16.43 15.61
CA ALA A 180 -4.77 15.02 15.43
C ALA A 180 -5.69 14.35 14.39
N GLN A 181 -6.98 14.64 14.47
CA GLN A 181 -7.97 14.08 13.53
C GLN A 181 -7.77 14.60 12.10
N ALA A 182 -7.39 15.88 11.94
CA ALA A 182 -7.10 16.47 10.63
C ALA A 182 -5.85 15.86 9.98
N ASP A 183 -4.82 15.49 10.78
CA ASP A 183 -3.57 14.90 10.27
C ASP A 183 -3.68 13.38 9.98
N LEU A 184 -4.68 12.69 10.49
CA LEU A 184 -4.79 11.22 10.40
C LEU A 184 -4.71 10.71 8.95
N ARG A 185 -5.52 11.25 8.05
CA ARG A 185 -5.54 10.84 6.64
C ARG A 185 -4.26 11.25 5.90
N PRO A 186 -3.78 12.52 5.95
CA PRO A 186 -2.50 12.91 5.37
C PRO A 186 -1.33 12.04 5.84
N TRP A 187 -1.26 11.72 7.13
CA TRP A 187 -0.22 10.84 7.65
C TRP A 187 -0.26 9.45 7.00
N ALA A 188 -1.43 8.79 6.99
CA ALA A 188 -1.57 7.46 6.42
C ALA A 188 -1.28 7.46 4.91
N GLU A 189 -1.79 8.43 4.17
CA GLU A 189 -1.53 8.56 2.74
C GLU A 189 -0.06 8.81 2.43
N GLY A 190 0.62 9.60 3.24
CA GLY A 190 2.06 9.84 3.13
C GLY A 190 2.91 8.58 3.27
N VAL A 191 2.44 7.59 4.02
CA VAL A 191 3.09 6.28 4.17
C VAL A 191 2.68 5.31 3.05
N LEU A 192 1.38 5.24 2.72
CA LEU A 192 0.83 4.23 1.83
C LEU A 192 1.05 4.52 0.33
N LYS A 193 0.91 5.79 -0.10
CA LYS A 193 1.04 6.16 -1.52
C LYS A 193 2.42 5.82 -2.13
N PRO A 194 3.56 6.14 -1.48
CA PRO A 194 4.87 5.78 -2.02
C PRO A 194 5.07 4.26 -2.18
N PHE A 195 4.48 3.47 -1.27
CA PHE A 195 4.52 2.02 -1.39
C PHE A 195 3.70 1.54 -2.58
N GLN A 196 2.45 2.00 -2.70
CA GLN A 196 1.59 1.65 -3.84
C GLN A 196 2.25 1.98 -5.18
N GLN A 197 2.88 3.15 -5.28
CA GLN A 197 3.60 3.56 -6.48
C GLN A 197 4.74 2.59 -6.82
N ARG A 198 5.62 2.27 -5.86
CA ARG A 198 6.72 1.32 -6.07
C ARG A 198 6.23 -0.07 -6.46
N LEU A 199 5.14 -0.54 -5.86
CA LEU A 199 4.52 -1.81 -6.21
C LEU A 199 4.08 -1.82 -7.68
N MET A 200 3.39 -0.76 -8.14
CA MET A 200 2.92 -0.66 -9.51
C MET A 200 4.07 -0.51 -10.52
N GLU A 201 5.14 0.21 -10.16
CA GLU A 201 6.37 0.30 -10.96
C GLU A 201 7.04 -1.07 -11.11
N GLY A 202 7.12 -1.85 -10.04
CA GLY A 202 7.63 -3.23 -10.05
C GLY A 202 6.82 -4.14 -10.96
N VAL A 203 5.50 -4.08 -10.86
CA VAL A 203 4.59 -4.82 -11.76
C VAL A 203 4.82 -4.40 -13.21
N ALA A 204 4.82 -3.10 -13.52
CA ALA A 204 5.02 -2.61 -14.87
C ALA A 204 6.38 -3.06 -15.46
N SER A 205 7.42 -3.12 -14.64
CA SER A 205 8.73 -3.65 -15.04
C SER A 205 8.67 -5.14 -15.38
N ALA A 206 8.00 -5.95 -14.56
CA ALA A 206 7.81 -7.38 -14.81
C ALA A 206 7.00 -7.64 -16.08
N GLN A 207 5.93 -6.88 -16.31
CA GLN A 207 5.11 -6.99 -17.53
C GLN A 207 5.95 -6.69 -18.79
N ARG A 208 6.79 -5.63 -18.76
CA ARG A 208 7.69 -5.33 -19.88
C ARG A 208 8.75 -6.40 -20.11
N ALA A 209 9.21 -7.08 -19.06
CA ALA A 209 10.18 -8.19 -19.20
C ALA A 209 9.56 -9.40 -19.89
N ILE A 210 8.29 -9.73 -19.58
CA ILE A 210 7.53 -10.78 -20.25
C ILE A 210 7.30 -10.43 -21.73
N ASP A 211 7.03 -9.16 -22.04
CA ASP A 211 6.86 -8.64 -23.40
C ASP A 211 8.19 -8.26 -24.11
N SER A 212 9.33 -8.72 -23.59
CA SER A 212 10.62 -8.40 -24.20
C SER A 212 10.81 -9.05 -25.59
N PRO A 213 11.64 -8.49 -26.47
CA PRO A 213 11.93 -9.09 -27.78
C PRO A 213 12.46 -10.53 -27.67
N LEU A 214 13.22 -10.84 -26.60
CA LEU A 214 13.74 -12.18 -26.37
C LEU A 214 12.61 -13.16 -26.06
N SER A 215 11.69 -12.79 -25.17
CA SER A 215 10.53 -13.60 -24.82
C SER A 215 9.63 -13.83 -26.04
N TYR A 216 9.33 -12.77 -26.80
CA TYR A 216 8.55 -12.91 -28.03
C TYR A 216 9.21 -13.80 -29.09
N ASN A 217 10.55 -13.79 -29.20
CA ASN A 217 11.25 -14.71 -30.10
C ASN A 217 11.08 -16.16 -29.67
N HIS A 218 11.07 -16.43 -28.35
CA HIS A 218 10.79 -17.76 -27.81
C HIS A 218 9.36 -18.20 -28.15
N VAL A 219 8.36 -17.35 -27.91
CA VAL A 219 6.95 -17.61 -28.25
C VAL A 219 6.78 -17.84 -29.75
N LYS A 220 7.39 -17.02 -30.60
CA LYS A 220 7.37 -17.18 -32.08
C LYS A 220 7.97 -18.52 -32.50
N LYS A 221 9.07 -18.97 -31.90
CA LYS A 221 9.69 -20.28 -32.19
C LYS A 221 8.73 -21.43 -31.83
N ARG A 222 8.06 -21.36 -30.68
CA ARG A 222 7.05 -22.36 -30.28
C ARG A 222 5.86 -22.37 -31.25
N LEU A 223 5.34 -21.19 -31.65
CA LEU A 223 4.23 -21.07 -32.60
C LEU A 223 4.55 -21.67 -33.97
N ARG A 224 5.80 -21.50 -34.46
CA ARG A 224 6.25 -22.10 -35.73
C ARG A 224 6.39 -23.60 -35.68
N ALA A 225 6.60 -24.19 -34.49
CA ALA A 225 6.68 -25.62 -34.29
C ALA A 225 5.31 -26.30 -34.27
N CYS A 226 4.21 -25.56 -34.23
CA CYS A 226 2.86 -26.11 -34.31
C CYS A 226 2.58 -26.68 -35.73
N PRO A 227 1.75 -27.72 -35.81
CA PRO A 227 1.31 -28.25 -37.10
C PRO A 227 0.68 -27.15 -37.98
N PRO A 228 0.73 -27.28 -39.33
CA PRO A 228 0.03 -26.37 -40.24
C PRO A 228 -1.46 -26.27 -39.86
N SER A 229 -1.99 -25.04 -39.76
CA SER A 229 -3.41 -24.83 -39.48
C SER A 229 -4.25 -25.26 -40.71
N VAL A 230 -5.31 -26.03 -40.50
CA VAL A 230 -6.20 -26.49 -41.56
C VAL A 230 -6.86 -25.32 -42.33
N ASN A 231 -6.91 -24.13 -41.73
CA ASN A 231 -7.61 -22.96 -42.29
C ASN A 231 -6.68 -21.78 -42.69
N GLY A 232 -5.38 -21.99 -42.79
CA GLY A 232 -4.44 -20.98 -43.34
C GLY A 232 -4.34 -19.65 -42.57
N VAL A 233 -4.93 -19.56 -41.39
CA VAL A 233 -4.87 -18.36 -40.51
C VAL A 233 -3.70 -18.54 -39.56
N LEU A 234 -2.56 -18.04 -39.96
CA LEU A 234 -1.27 -17.72 -39.32
C LEU A 234 -0.08 -18.21 -40.11
#